data_c977a13a35cc45ce78cb5b12e6ec731a
#
_entry.id   c977a13a35cc45ce78cb5b12e6ec731a
#
_cell.length_a   1.000
_cell.length_b   1.000
_cell.length_c   1.000
_cell.angle_alpha   90.00
_cell.angle_beta   90.00
_cell.angle_gamma   90.00
#
_symmetry.space_group_name_H-M   'P 1'
#
loop_
_entity.id
_entity.type
_entity.pdbx_description
1 polymer ?
#
loop_
_entity_poly.entity_id
_entity_poly.type
_entity_poly.pdbx_seq_one_letter_code
_entity_poly.pdbx_strand_id
1 'polypeptide(L)'
;MTAVAHYLTWLEAMHAEAARLRHQEVEPEHMLLGLLAQGGTAAAVLAAHGVTLARARAAVDDMTHADLARVGISLPDALRPEPISAEELTAKAGGEIPLSDTAAEFIDNKGTSLITSAQALQALISSSAVSLQSPVVRLLAHCGVDVEYLRTELSEIAADEEPARGRYRMTDEYCGYGLDRVLSQERFISASAAQLAALLKDPDRLTWWGIPRQQLVDVLPDGAVQRVEGRRRTAFLRWRLETAVDTRTTWSCTVVSGRRDGEVAFVKDLHLIEAPGGTRVRLVLAHRTWGRLGTLLYPIVWRGTRLGLENTLAGIARAAAEDS
;
A
#
# COMPACT_ATOMS: atom_id res chain seq x y z
N MET A 1 5.28 -8.06 8.77
CA MET A 1 4.16 -8.67 8.01
C MET A 1 4.32 -10.18 8.03
N THR A 2 3.26 -10.96 8.06
CA THR A 2 3.38 -12.38 7.70
C THR A 2 3.55 -12.46 6.18
N ALA A 3 4.30 -13.44 5.67
CA ALA A 3 4.48 -13.65 4.22
C ALA A 3 3.14 -13.66 3.48
N VAL A 4 2.13 -14.30 4.08
CA VAL A 4 0.77 -14.38 3.52
C VAL A 4 0.11 -13.00 3.37
N ALA A 5 0.22 -12.11 4.37
CA ALA A 5 -0.41 -10.79 4.28
C ALA A 5 0.28 -9.90 3.23
N HIS A 6 1.60 -9.99 3.10
CA HIS A 6 2.34 -9.30 2.04
C HIS A 6 1.93 -9.80 0.65
N TYR A 7 1.84 -11.12 0.50
CA TYR A 7 1.42 -11.76 -0.73
C TYR A 7 0.01 -11.34 -1.15
N LEU A 8 -0.96 -11.35 -0.24
CA LEU A 8 -2.35 -10.98 -0.55
C LEU A 8 -2.47 -9.52 -1.00
N THR A 9 -1.80 -8.58 -0.31
CA THR A 9 -1.82 -7.16 -0.72
C THR A 9 -1.14 -6.92 -2.05
N TRP A 10 -0.09 -7.69 -2.37
CA TRP A 10 0.56 -7.64 -3.66
C TRP A 10 -0.31 -8.22 -4.76
N LEU A 11 -0.98 -9.36 -4.51
CA LEU A 11 -1.94 -9.98 -5.43
C LEU A 11 -3.07 -9.00 -5.79
N GLU A 12 -3.66 -8.33 -4.80
CA GLU A 12 -4.67 -7.29 -5.04
C GLU A 12 -4.11 -6.14 -5.91
N ALA A 13 -2.88 -5.70 -5.65
CA ALA A 13 -2.27 -4.60 -6.39
C ALA A 13 -1.99 -4.97 -7.86
N MET A 14 -1.47 -6.18 -8.15
CA MET A 14 -1.22 -6.58 -9.53
C MET A 14 -2.50 -6.79 -10.34
N HIS A 15 -3.60 -7.28 -9.71
CA HIS A 15 -4.90 -7.34 -10.37
C HIS A 15 -5.46 -5.95 -10.68
N ALA A 16 -5.27 -4.98 -9.76
CA ALA A 16 -5.68 -3.59 -9.99
C ALA A 16 -4.91 -2.97 -11.18
N GLU A 17 -3.59 -3.26 -11.31
CA GLU A 17 -2.80 -2.76 -12.44
C GLU A 17 -3.20 -3.42 -13.77
N ALA A 18 -3.48 -4.73 -13.79
CA ALA A 18 -4.00 -5.41 -14.97
C ALA A 18 -5.36 -4.82 -15.40
N ALA A 19 -6.26 -4.58 -14.44
CA ALA A 19 -7.54 -3.94 -14.69
C ALA A 19 -7.38 -2.53 -15.27
N ARG A 20 -6.49 -1.73 -14.70
CA ARG A 20 -6.20 -0.36 -15.16
C ARG A 20 -5.76 -0.35 -16.63
N LEU A 21 -4.91 -1.28 -17.02
CA LEU A 21 -4.43 -1.44 -18.40
C LEU A 21 -5.44 -2.18 -19.30
N ARG A 22 -6.58 -2.64 -18.75
CA ARG A 22 -7.60 -3.45 -19.43
C ARG A 22 -7.05 -4.76 -19.98
N HIS A 23 -6.01 -5.30 -19.37
CA HIS A 23 -5.50 -6.61 -19.72
C HIS A 23 -6.41 -7.69 -19.13
N GLN A 24 -6.62 -8.76 -19.91
CA GLN A 24 -7.50 -9.87 -19.51
C GLN A 24 -6.81 -10.87 -18.59
N GLU A 25 -5.50 -10.78 -18.48
CA GLU A 25 -4.65 -11.63 -17.64
C GLU A 25 -3.64 -10.79 -16.88
N VAL A 26 -3.24 -11.27 -15.72
CA VAL A 26 -2.14 -10.68 -14.95
C VAL A 26 -0.83 -11.23 -15.52
N GLU A 27 -0.04 -10.36 -16.13
CA GLU A 27 1.27 -10.64 -16.70
C GLU A 27 2.40 -10.22 -15.72
N PRO A 28 3.66 -10.65 -15.94
CA PRO A 28 4.79 -10.29 -15.08
C PRO A 28 5.01 -8.77 -14.89
N GLU A 29 4.72 -7.94 -15.89
CA GLU A 29 4.77 -6.48 -15.76
C GLU A 29 3.78 -5.94 -14.74
N HIS A 30 2.56 -6.53 -14.65
CA HIS A 30 1.60 -6.16 -13.61
C HIS A 30 2.09 -6.52 -12.22
N MET A 31 2.90 -7.59 -12.11
CA MET A 31 3.53 -7.95 -10.84
C MET A 31 4.53 -6.88 -10.39
N LEU A 32 5.32 -6.32 -11.31
CA LEU A 32 6.22 -5.19 -11.03
C LEU A 32 5.45 -3.92 -10.68
N LEU A 33 4.42 -3.58 -11.48
CA LEU A 33 3.54 -2.43 -11.20
C LEU A 33 2.86 -2.58 -9.83
N GLY A 34 2.40 -3.78 -9.49
CA GLY A 34 1.83 -4.08 -8.18
C GLY A 34 2.80 -3.86 -7.01
N LEU A 35 4.10 -4.17 -7.18
CA LEU A 35 5.13 -3.86 -6.17
C LEU A 35 5.32 -2.34 -6.00
N LEU A 36 5.32 -1.59 -7.11
CA LEU A 36 5.40 -0.12 -7.07
C LEU A 36 4.17 0.50 -6.43
N ALA A 37 2.96 0.01 -6.77
CA ALA A 37 1.69 0.47 -6.22
C ALA A 37 1.55 0.16 -4.72
N GLN A 38 1.99 -1.02 -4.28
CA GLN A 38 1.98 -1.42 -2.88
C GLN A 38 2.97 -0.58 -2.04
N GLY A 39 4.04 -0.05 -2.68
CA GLY A 39 5.10 0.65 -1.98
C GLY A 39 6.04 -0.27 -1.20
N GLY A 40 6.79 0.30 -0.26
CA GLY A 40 7.78 -0.42 0.56
C GLY A 40 9.17 -0.41 -0.06
N THR A 41 10.04 -1.36 0.34
CA THR A 41 11.47 -1.35 -0.02
C THR A 41 11.69 -1.49 -1.51
N ALA A 42 10.98 -2.39 -2.21
CA ALA A 42 11.10 -2.53 -3.67
C ALA A 42 10.81 -1.22 -4.40
N ALA A 43 9.70 -0.55 -4.05
CA ALA A 43 9.34 0.72 -4.64
C ALA A 43 10.36 1.83 -4.33
N ALA A 44 10.92 1.84 -3.11
CA ALA A 44 11.96 2.79 -2.72
C ALA A 44 13.25 2.61 -3.54
N VAL A 45 13.68 1.36 -3.72
CA VAL A 45 14.87 1.04 -4.54
C VAL A 45 14.64 1.43 -5.98
N LEU A 46 13.51 1.03 -6.58
CA LEU A 46 13.16 1.39 -7.95
C LEU A 46 13.07 2.91 -8.14
N ALA A 47 12.50 3.63 -7.17
CA ALA A 47 12.42 5.08 -7.20
C ALA A 47 13.80 5.76 -7.13
N ALA A 48 14.77 5.20 -6.40
CA ALA A 48 16.16 5.66 -6.38
C ALA A 48 16.83 5.53 -7.76
N HIS A 49 16.40 4.54 -8.58
CA HIS A 49 16.77 4.38 -9.98
C HIS A 49 15.87 5.18 -10.94
N GLY A 50 15.03 6.07 -10.42
CA GLY A 50 14.13 6.92 -11.22
C GLY A 50 12.90 6.17 -11.77
N VAL A 51 12.58 4.96 -11.30
CA VAL A 51 11.39 4.20 -11.69
C VAL A 51 10.28 4.43 -10.66
N THR A 52 9.40 5.37 -10.98
CA THR A 52 8.15 5.59 -10.23
C THR A 52 7.01 4.78 -10.83
N LEU A 53 5.90 4.61 -10.10
CA LEU A 53 4.72 3.92 -10.61
C LEU A 53 4.21 4.57 -11.90
N ALA A 54 4.08 5.91 -11.94
CA ALA A 54 3.63 6.63 -13.13
C ALA A 54 4.55 6.42 -14.34
N ARG A 55 5.88 6.45 -14.12
CA ARG A 55 6.85 6.19 -15.19
C ARG A 55 6.81 4.76 -15.68
N ALA A 56 6.65 3.79 -14.79
CA ALA A 56 6.54 2.38 -15.16
C ALA A 56 5.27 2.09 -15.95
N ARG A 57 4.12 2.68 -15.57
CA ARG A 57 2.87 2.60 -16.34
C ARG A 57 3.01 3.18 -17.74
N ALA A 58 3.59 4.39 -17.87
CA ALA A 58 3.86 4.99 -19.16
C ALA A 58 4.78 4.11 -20.02
N ALA A 59 5.81 3.50 -19.42
CA ALA A 59 6.72 2.61 -20.12
C ALA A 59 6.04 1.31 -20.63
N VAL A 60 5.07 0.75 -19.90
CA VAL A 60 4.24 -0.38 -20.37
C VAL A 60 3.43 0.03 -21.60
N ASP A 61 2.78 1.19 -21.56
CA ASP A 61 2.02 1.72 -22.70
C ASP A 61 2.94 1.94 -23.91
N ASP A 62 4.12 2.57 -23.74
CA ASP A 62 5.08 2.82 -24.82
C ASP A 62 5.60 1.52 -25.45
N MET A 63 5.89 0.50 -24.62
CA MET A 63 6.34 -0.80 -25.10
C MET A 63 5.24 -1.51 -25.89
N THR A 64 4.00 -1.47 -25.43
CA THR A 64 2.84 -2.06 -26.12
C THR A 64 2.64 -1.41 -27.49
N HIS A 65 2.73 -0.06 -27.56
CA HIS A 65 2.64 0.66 -28.83
C HIS A 65 3.79 0.32 -29.78
N ALA A 66 5.01 0.22 -29.25
CA ALA A 66 6.17 -0.16 -30.05
C ALA A 66 6.07 -1.58 -30.60
N ASP A 67 5.56 -2.54 -29.81
CA ASP A 67 5.38 -3.92 -30.22
C ASP A 67 4.26 -4.04 -31.30
N LEU A 68 3.15 -3.30 -31.15
CA LEU A 68 2.10 -3.20 -32.18
C LEU A 68 2.62 -2.57 -33.48
N ALA A 69 3.40 -1.51 -33.39
CA ALA A 69 4.00 -0.84 -34.56
C ALA A 69 4.93 -1.78 -35.35
N ARG A 70 5.66 -2.69 -34.69
CA ARG A 70 6.51 -3.69 -35.36
C ARG A 70 5.75 -4.66 -36.24
N VAL A 71 4.48 -4.93 -35.91
CA VAL A 71 3.60 -5.77 -36.72
C VAL A 71 2.69 -4.95 -37.65
N GLY A 72 2.99 -3.65 -37.81
CA GLY A 72 2.27 -2.76 -38.72
C GLY A 72 0.95 -2.19 -38.20
N ILE A 73 0.66 -2.35 -36.89
CA ILE A 73 -0.55 -1.81 -36.25
C ILE A 73 -0.20 -0.46 -35.59
N SER A 74 -0.85 0.61 -36.05
CA SER A 74 -0.78 1.92 -35.39
C SER A 74 -2.11 2.26 -34.74
N LEU A 75 -2.12 2.40 -33.41
CA LEU A 75 -3.30 2.81 -32.68
C LEU A 75 -3.26 4.34 -32.48
N PRO A 76 -4.26 5.08 -33.03
CA PRO A 76 -4.43 6.48 -32.72
C PRO A 76 -4.68 6.69 -31.22
N ASP A 77 -4.18 7.79 -30.65
CA ASP A 77 -4.40 8.13 -29.23
C ASP A 77 -5.88 8.16 -28.83
N ALA A 78 -6.75 8.56 -29.76
CA ALA A 78 -8.21 8.56 -29.55
C ALA A 78 -8.82 7.16 -29.33
N LEU A 79 -8.09 6.09 -29.63
CA LEU A 79 -8.51 4.71 -29.39
C LEU A 79 -7.86 4.09 -28.15
N ARG A 80 -7.07 4.87 -27.39
CA ARG A 80 -6.57 4.39 -26.10
C ARG A 80 -7.76 4.18 -25.16
N PRO A 81 -7.90 2.98 -24.59
CA PRO A 81 -8.98 2.74 -23.64
C PRO A 81 -8.75 3.56 -22.37
N GLU A 82 -9.82 4.16 -21.83
CA GLU A 82 -9.74 4.78 -20.50
C GLU A 82 -9.49 3.72 -19.42
N PRO A 83 -8.68 4.01 -18.40
CA PRO A 83 -8.48 3.11 -17.28
C PRO A 83 -9.81 2.73 -16.62
N ILE A 84 -9.96 1.47 -16.21
CA ILE A 84 -11.12 1.00 -15.46
C ILE A 84 -10.67 0.44 -14.12
N SER A 85 -11.59 0.41 -13.13
CA SER A 85 -11.31 -0.21 -11.84
C SER A 85 -11.26 -1.72 -11.93
N ALA A 86 -10.55 -2.37 -11.00
CA ALA A 86 -10.55 -3.81 -10.86
C ALA A 86 -11.96 -4.38 -10.63
N GLU A 87 -12.79 -3.65 -9.87
CA GLU A 87 -14.19 -4.03 -9.61
C GLU A 87 -15.02 -4.04 -10.91
N GLU A 88 -14.87 -3.02 -11.76
CA GLU A 88 -15.58 -2.95 -13.05
C GLU A 88 -15.12 -4.04 -14.03
N LEU A 89 -13.81 -4.32 -14.09
CA LEU A 89 -13.29 -5.37 -14.97
C LEU A 89 -13.77 -6.75 -14.50
N THR A 90 -13.68 -7.02 -13.19
CA THR A 90 -14.18 -8.27 -12.59
C THR A 90 -15.68 -8.45 -12.82
N ALA A 91 -16.47 -7.39 -12.69
CA ALA A 91 -17.90 -7.43 -12.97
C ALA A 91 -18.20 -7.71 -14.44
N LYS A 92 -17.40 -7.16 -15.38
CA LYS A 92 -17.55 -7.40 -16.82
C LYS A 92 -17.06 -8.78 -17.26
N ALA A 93 -15.98 -9.27 -16.64
CA ALA A 93 -15.39 -10.58 -16.96
C ALA A 93 -16.14 -11.76 -16.32
N GLY A 94 -17.08 -11.50 -15.41
CA GLY A 94 -17.83 -12.54 -14.70
C GLY A 94 -16.99 -13.30 -13.66
N GLY A 95 -15.83 -12.80 -13.27
CA GLY A 95 -14.95 -13.44 -12.32
C GLY A 95 -13.61 -12.73 -12.12
N GLU A 96 -12.71 -13.35 -11.36
CA GLU A 96 -11.37 -12.87 -11.09
C GLU A 96 -10.51 -12.87 -12.38
N ILE A 97 -9.67 -11.85 -12.55
CA ILE A 97 -8.73 -11.79 -13.69
C ILE A 97 -7.72 -12.93 -13.52
N PRO A 98 -7.58 -13.85 -14.50
CA PRO A 98 -6.66 -14.97 -14.39
C PRO A 98 -5.21 -14.49 -14.43
N LEU A 99 -4.30 -15.30 -13.87
CA LEU A 99 -2.87 -15.15 -14.08
C LEU A 99 -2.49 -15.76 -15.44
N SER A 100 -1.60 -15.14 -16.19
CA SER A 100 -0.97 -15.79 -17.33
C SER A 100 -0.13 -17.00 -16.87
N ASP A 101 0.18 -17.92 -17.78
CA ASP A 101 0.97 -19.11 -17.45
C ASP A 101 2.30 -18.73 -16.75
N THR A 102 2.99 -17.70 -17.24
CA THR A 102 4.25 -17.22 -16.68
C THR A 102 4.08 -16.62 -15.27
N ALA A 103 3.00 -15.85 -15.04
CA ALA A 103 2.71 -15.29 -13.73
C ALA A 103 2.28 -16.36 -12.74
N ALA A 104 1.46 -17.35 -13.19
CA ALA A 104 1.04 -18.48 -12.39
C ALA A 104 2.24 -19.35 -11.97
N GLU A 105 3.13 -19.70 -12.90
CA GLU A 105 4.35 -20.46 -12.61
C GLU A 105 5.24 -19.73 -11.59
N PHE A 106 5.41 -18.41 -11.70
CA PHE A 106 6.15 -17.62 -10.73
C PHE A 106 5.52 -17.69 -9.34
N ILE A 107 4.20 -17.50 -9.27
CA ILE A 107 3.45 -17.51 -8.01
C ILE A 107 3.51 -18.88 -7.33
N ASP A 108 3.31 -19.96 -8.08
CA ASP A 108 3.36 -21.33 -7.55
C ASP A 108 4.75 -21.67 -7.01
N ASN A 109 5.80 -21.25 -7.69
CA ASN A 109 7.17 -21.54 -7.31
C ASN A 109 7.72 -20.64 -6.17
N LYS A 110 7.27 -19.39 -6.07
CA LYS A 110 7.89 -18.38 -5.19
C LYS A 110 6.90 -17.62 -4.29
N GLY A 111 5.67 -17.39 -4.72
CA GLY A 111 4.76 -16.40 -4.13
C GLY A 111 4.60 -16.48 -2.62
N THR A 112 4.35 -17.67 -2.06
CA THR A 112 4.12 -17.83 -0.61
C THR A 112 5.41 -17.79 0.23
N SER A 113 6.58 -17.91 -0.38
CA SER A 113 7.89 -17.87 0.30
C SER A 113 8.43 -16.44 0.42
N LEU A 114 7.88 -15.48 -0.31
CA LEU A 114 8.34 -14.10 -0.32
C LEU A 114 7.81 -13.34 0.90
N ILE A 115 8.72 -12.86 1.74
CA ILE A 115 8.38 -12.19 3.00
C ILE A 115 8.36 -10.68 2.84
N THR A 116 9.20 -10.15 1.93
CA THR A 116 9.36 -8.70 1.70
C THR A 116 9.20 -8.32 0.24
N SER A 117 8.91 -7.04 -0.02
CA SER A 117 8.80 -6.53 -1.38
C SER A 117 10.15 -6.57 -2.13
N ALA A 118 11.27 -6.39 -1.42
CA ALA A 118 12.60 -6.51 -2.01
C ALA A 118 12.87 -7.94 -2.49
N GLN A 119 12.53 -8.95 -1.69
CA GLN A 119 12.63 -10.37 -2.09
C GLN A 119 11.75 -10.67 -3.30
N ALA A 120 10.53 -10.10 -3.35
CA ALA A 120 9.63 -10.28 -4.49
C ALA A 120 10.23 -9.66 -5.76
N LEU A 121 10.77 -8.45 -5.70
CA LEU A 121 11.45 -7.80 -6.81
C LEU A 121 12.69 -8.59 -7.25
N GLN A 122 13.53 -9.01 -6.32
CA GLN A 122 14.70 -9.83 -6.61
C GLN A 122 14.33 -11.14 -7.31
N ALA A 123 13.26 -11.81 -6.85
CA ALA A 123 12.77 -13.04 -7.49
C ALA A 123 12.25 -12.78 -8.90
N LEU A 124 11.51 -11.68 -9.12
CA LEU A 124 10.98 -11.29 -10.43
C LEU A 124 12.09 -11.06 -11.46
N ILE A 125 13.18 -10.39 -11.08
CA ILE A 125 14.31 -10.10 -12.01
C ILE A 125 15.31 -11.26 -12.12
N SER A 126 15.27 -12.24 -11.22
CA SER A 126 16.21 -13.38 -11.17
C SER A 126 15.61 -14.69 -11.63
N SER A 127 14.30 -14.76 -11.85
CA SER A 127 13.63 -15.99 -12.30
C SER A 127 14.20 -16.46 -13.64
N SER A 128 14.50 -17.75 -13.76
CA SER A 128 15.00 -18.37 -15.01
C SER A 128 13.96 -18.37 -16.13
N ALA A 129 12.68 -18.25 -15.79
CA ALA A 129 11.61 -17.92 -16.73
C ALA A 129 11.76 -16.49 -17.29
N VAL A 130 12.57 -15.66 -16.63
CA VAL A 130 12.88 -14.28 -16.98
C VAL A 130 14.21 -14.26 -17.77
N SER A 131 14.14 -14.66 -19.04
CA SER A 131 15.24 -14.41 -19.99
C SER A 131 15.44 -12.89 -20.21
N LEU A 132 16.48 -12.47 -20.91
CA LEU A 132 16.65 -11.09 -21.39
C LEU A 132 15.43 -10.54 -22.18
N GLN A 133 14.50 -11.41 -22.54
CA GLN A 133 13.22 -11.09 -23.18
C GLN A 133 12.05 -10.97 -22.20
N SER A 134 12.26 -11.17 -20.90
CA SER A 134 11.20 -10.99 -19.91
C SER A 134 10.61 -9.59 -19.99
N PRO A 135 9.27 -9.46 -19.96
CA PRO A 135 8.60 -8.17 -19.92
C PRO A 135 9.10 -7.26 -18.78
N VAL A 136 9.39 -7.81 -17.59
CA VAL A 136 9.93 -7.05 -16.45
C VAL A 136 11.32 -6.48 -16.74
N VAL A 137 12.24 -7.29 -17.28
CA VAL A 137 13.60 -6.83 -17.61
C VAL A 137 13.57 -5.79 -18.73
N ARG A 138 12.73 -6.02 -19.75
CA ARG A 138 12.50 -5.05 -20.84
C ARG A 138 11.97 -3.72 -20.31
N LEU A 139 10.98 -3.78 -19.40
CA LEU A 139 10.39 -2.60 -18.77
C LEU A 139 11.41 -1.81 -17.96
N LEU A 140 12.20 -2.48 -17.14
CA LEU A 140 13.26 -1.84 -16.36
C LEU A 140 14.35 -1.22 -17.26
N ALA A 141 14.76 -1.94 -18.30
CA ALA A 141 15.73 -1.43 -19.31
C ALA A 141 15.14 -0.24 -20.07
N HIS A 142 13.86 -0.25 -20.45
CA HIS A 142 13.16 0.88 -21.06
C HIS A 142 13.14 2.10 -20.13
N CYS A 143 13.01 1.90 -18.84
CA CYS A 143 13.17 2.93 -17.82
C CYS A 143 14.64 3.35 -17.57
N GLY A 144 15.61 2.79 -18.28
CA GLY A 144 17.04 3.13 -18.15
C GLY A 144 17.73 2.53 -16.92
N VAL A 145 17.18 1.47 -16.33
CA VAL A 145 17.77 0.79 -15.18
C VAL A 145 18.79 -0.25 -15.63
N ASP A 146 19.97 -0.23 -15.01
CA ASP A 146 20.92 -1.33 -15.09
C ASP A 146 20.45 -2.49 -14.21
N VAL A 147 19.89 -3.52 -14.83
CA VAL A 147 19.27 -4.65 -14.13
C VAL A 147 20.31 -5.49 -13.36
N GLU A 148 21.55 -5.58 -13.84
CA GLU A 148 22.60 -6.34 -13.14
C GLU A 148 23.06 -5.61 -11.88
N TYR A 149 23.19 -4.28 -11.96
CA TYR A 149 23.44 -3.46 -10.79
C TYR A 149 22.30 -3.56 -9.78
N LEU A 150 21.06 -3.46 -10.23
CA LEU A 150 19.87 -3.60 -9.40
C LEU A 150 19.81 -4.98 -8.69
N ARG A 151 20.18 -6.05 -9.37
CA ARG A 151 20.25 -7.41 -8.76
C ARG A 151 21.25 -7.47 -7.60
N THR A 152 22.42 -6.86 -7.79
CA THR A 152 23.45 -6.82 -6.76
C THR A 152 22.97 -6.04 -5.55
N GLU A 153 22.44 -4.84 -5.75
CA GLU A 153 21.88 -3.98 -4.69
C GLU A 153 20.77 -4.69 -3.91
N LEU A 154 19.83 -5.32 -4.61
CA LEU A 154 18.73 -6.06 -3.95
C LEU A 154 19.23 -7.26 -3.13
N SER A 155 20.30 -7.93 -3.55
CA SER A 155 20.87 -9.03 -2.79
C SER A 155 21.47 -8.56 -1.46
N GLU A 156 22.06 -7.38 -1.42
CA GLU A 156 22.59 -6.75 -0.21
C GLU A 156 21.45 -6.32 0.73
N ILE A 157 20.43 -5.64 0.17
CA ILE A 157 19.26 -5.19 0.93
C ILE A 157 18.48 -6.37 1.52
N ALA A 158 18.25 -7.43 0.74
CA ALA A 158 17.50 -8.61 1.20
C ALA A 158 18.21 -9.35 2.34
N ALA A 159 19.54 -9.25 2.43
CA ALA A 159 20.33 -9.82 3.53
C ALA A 159 20.19 -9.00 4.84
N ASP A 160 19.99 -7.67 4.73
CA ASP A 160 19.95 -6.75 5.86
C ASP A 160 18.51 -6.35 6.30
N GLU A 161 17.48 -6.78 5.58
CA GLU A 161 16.10 -6.34 5.82
C GLU A 161 15.52 -6.92 7.10
N GLU A 162 15.94 -6.40 8.26
CA GLU A 162 15.12 -6.45 9.46
C GLU A 162 13.98 -5.41 9.34
N PRO A 163 12.72 -5.80 9.58
CA PRO A 163 11.62 -4.85 9.56
C PRO A 163 11.94 -3.72 10.54
N ALA A 164 11.99 -2.48 10.03
CA ALA A 164 12.36 -1.29 10.79
C ALA A 164 11.56 -1.21 12.10
N ARG A 165 12.16 -1.65 13.20
CA ARG A 165 11.59 -1.61 14.54
C ARG A 165 11.77 -0.22 15.12
N GLY A 166 11.04 0.74 14.59
CA GLY A 166 10.98 2.07 15.16
C GLY A 166 10.38 2.01 16.56
N ARG A 167 11.20 2.13 17.60
CA ARG A 167 10.71 2.45 18.95
C ARG A 167 10.40 3.94 18.94
N TYR A 168 9.15 4.27 18.69
CA TYR A 168 8.69 5.63 18.88
C TYR A 168 8.49 5.87 20.39
N ARG A 169 8.93 7.04 20.89
CA ARG A 169 8.72 7.38 22.30
C ARG A 169 7.35 8.02 22.47
N MET A 170 6.70 7.69 23.59
CA MET A 170 5.53 8.43 24.04
C MET A 170 5.92 9.90 24.20
N THR A 171 5.16 10.82 23.61
CA THR A 171 5.35 12.26 23.75
C THR A 171 4.30 12.84 24.68
N ASP A 172 4.54 14.03 25.21
CA ASP A 172 3.59 14.74 26.10
C ASP A 172 2.26 15.00 25.36
N GLU A 173 2.31 15.20 24.05
CA GLU A 173 1.13 15.36 23.20
C GLU A 173 0.17 14.16 23.31
N TYR A 174 0.68 12.93 23.19
CA TYR A 174 -0.14 11.73 23.30
C TYR A 174 -0.58 11.44 24.75
N CYS A 175 0.27 11.77 25.73
CA CYS A 175 -0.07 11.70 27.15
C CYS A 175 -1.25 12.63 27.48
N GLY A 176 -1.34 13.81 26.84
CA GLY A 176 -2.46 14.76 26.98
C GLY A 176 -3.81 14.16 26.59
N TYR A 177 -3.84 13.22 25.64
CA TYR A 177 -5.04 12.45 25.29
C TYR A 177 -5.32 11.27 26.23
N GLY A 178 -4.48 11.04 27.24
CA GLY A 178 -4.57 9.90 28.18
C GLY A 178 -4.22 8.57 27.53
N LEU A 179 -3.40 8.58 26.48
CA LEU A 179 -2.89 7.39 25.80
C LEU A 179 -1.65 6.87 26.53
N ASP A 180 -1.42 5.55 26.50
CA ASP A 180 -0.37 4.91 27.30
C ASP A 180 0.53 3.96 26.48
N ARG A 181 0.23 3.80 25.19
CA ARG A 181 1.01 2.98 24.28
C ARG A 181 1.21 3.68 22.95
N VAL A 182 2.38 3.46 22.35
CA VAL A 182 2.71 4.00 21.03
C VAL A 182 3.42 2.94 20.19
N LEU A 183 3.05 2.87 18.93
CA LEU A 183 3.68 2.05 17.89
C LEU A 183 3.93 2.94 16.69
N SER A 184 4.99 2.67 15.95
CA SER A 184 5.24 3.35 14.69
C SER A 184 5.67 2.37 13.62
N GLN A 185 5.33 2.71 12.39
CA GLN A 185 5.77 2.00 11.20
C GLN A 185 5.98 2.98 10.06
N GLU A 186 6.91 2.66 9.17
CA GLU A 186 7.24 3.50 8.02
C GLU A 186 7.11 2.68 6.73
N ARG A 187 6.64 3.33 5.67
CA ARG A 187 6.55 2.75 4.33
C ARG A 187 6.84 3.83 3.29
N PHE A 188 7.62 3.48 2.27
CA PHE A 188 7.74 4.30 1.06
C PHE A 188 6.49 4.11 0.19
N ILE A 189 5.97 5.22 -0.35
CA ILE A 189 4.82 5.24 -1.27
C ILE A 189 5.22 6.06 -2.50
N SER A 190 4.94 5.52 -3.70
CA SER A 190 5.27 6.13 -4.99
C SER A 190 4.28 7.25 -5.36
N ALA A 191 4.13 8.22 -4.47
CA ALA A 191 3.30 9.40 -4.65
C ALA A 191 3.96 10.60 -3.96
N SER A 192 3.69 11.82 -4.44
CA SER A 192 4.22 13.04 -3.84
C SER A 192 3.61 13.31 -2.45
N ALA A 193 4.35 14.03 -1.61
CA ALA A 193 3.84 14.44 -0.29
C ALA A 193 2.54 15.26 -0.41
N ALA A 194 2.41 16.11 -1.44
CA ALA A 194 1.22 16.90 -1.67
C ALA A 194 -0.02 16.03 -2.02
N GLN A 195 0.14 15.02 -2.88
CA GLN A 195 -0.92 14.05 -3.18
C GLN A 195 -1.36 13.29 -1.93
N LEU A 196 -0.39 12.80 -1.14
CA LEU A 196 -0.68 12.09 0.10
C LEU A 196 -1.33 13.00 1.15
N ALA A 197 -0.87 14.24 1.29
CA ALA A 197 -1.50 15.20 2.20
C ALA A 197 -2.96 15.49 1.79
N ALA A 198 -3.24 15.60 0.50
CA ALA A 198 -4.61 15.76 -0.01
C ALA A 198 -5.49 14.55 0.32
N LEU A 199 -4.99 13.33 0.06
CA LEU A 199 -5.68 12.07 0.33
C LEU A 199 -5.95 11.87 1.83
N LEU A 200 -4.95 12.14 2.67
CA LEU A 200 -5.02 11.85 4.10
C LEU A 200 -5.90 12.81 4.89
N LYS A 201 -6.12 14.03 4.41
CA LYS A 201 -7.02 15.01 5.06
C LYS A 201 -8.48 14.88 4.64
N ASP A 202 -8.78 14.09 3.60
CA ASP A 202 -10.12 13.92 3.06
C ASP A 202 -10.90 12.86 3.85
N PRO A 203 -12.01 13.23 4.57
CA PRO A 203 -12.83 12.28 5.30
C PRO A 203 -13.49 11.22 4.42
N ASP A 204 -13.83 11.53 3.17
CA ASP A 204 -14.45 10.60 2.22
C ASP A 204 -13.48 9.47 1.84
N ARG A 205 -12.17 9.71 1.92
CA ARG A 205 -11.11 8.74 1.64
C ARG A 205 -10.76 7.84 2.83
N LEU A 206 -11.33 8.07 4.02
CA LEU A 206 -11.05 7.23 5.21
C LEU A 206 -11.39 5.76 4.99
N THR A 207 -12.34 5.42 4.13
CA THR A 207 -12.68 4.03 3.80
C THR A 207 -11.60 3.28 3.05
N TRP A 208 -10.64 3.96 2.48
CA TRP A 208 -9.55 3.36 1.72
C TRP A 208 -8.40 2.88 2.61
N TRP A 209 -8.19 3.54 3.77
CA TRP A 209 -7.02 3.27 4.60
C TRP A 209 -7.30 3.25 6.11
N GLY A 210 -8.39 3.83 6.59
CA GLY A 210 -8.66 4.06 8.01
C GLY A 210 -9.81 3.26 8.56
N ILE A 211 -10.95 3.25 7.87
CA ILE A 211 -12.22 2.66 8.32
C ILE A 211 -12.70 1.65 7.27
N PRO A 212 -12.93 0.36 7.61
CA PRO A 212 -13.56 -0.59 6.69
C PRO A 212 -14.95 -0.08 6.24
N ARG A 213 -15.26 -0.15 4.94
CA ARG A 213 -16.52 0.37 4.35
C ARG A 213 -17.76 -0.09 5.12
N GLN A 214 -17.81 -1.37 5.51
CA GLN A 214 -18.94 -1.94 6.25
C GLN A 214 -19.08 -1.39 7.68
N GLN A 215 -18.08 -0.72 8.20
CA GLN A 215 -18.06 -0.12 9.52
C GLN A 215 -18.31 1.40 9.50
N LEU A 216 -18.27 2.04 8.32
CA LEU A 216 -18.59 3.44 8.19
C LEU A 216 -20.10 3.65 8.39
N VAL A 217 -20.46 4.57 9.27
CA VAL A 217 -21.85 4.94 9.55
C VAL A 217 -22.19 6.26 8.87
N ASP A 218 -21.30 7.24 9.01
CA ASP A 218 -21.53 8.59 8.51
C ASP A 218 -20.18 9.30 8.24
N VAL A 219 -20.18 10.19 7.26
CA VAL A 219 -19.05 11.08 6.97
C VAL A 219 -19.42 12.49 7.39
N LEU A 220 -18.56 13.13 8.15
CA LEU A 220 -18.73 14.46 8.69
C LEU A 220 -17.72 15.41 8.06
N PRO A 221 -17.97 16.74 8.02
CA PRO A 221 -17.03 17.70 7.44
C PRO A 221 -15.63 17.67 8.09
N ASP A 222 -15.55 17.28 9.38
CA ASP A 222 -14.30 17.19 10.15
C ASP A 222 -13.87 15.73 10.45
N GLY A 223 -14.55 14.73 9.84
CA GLY A 223 -14.23 13.34 10.13
C GLY A 223 -15.29 12.32 9.73
N ALA A 224 -15.44 11.26 10.53
CA ALA A 224 -16.38 10.18 10.26
C ALA A 224 -16.83 9.48 11.55
N VAL A 225 -17.94 8.74 11.46
CA VAL A 225 -18.43 7.86 12.53
C VAL A 225 -18.28 6.41 12.08
N GLN A 226 -17.59 5.63 12.91
CA GLN A 226 -17.33 4.21 12.70
C GLN A 226 -18.11 3.37 13.69
N ARG A 227 -18.73 2.30 13.23
CA ARG A 227 -19.34 1.26 14.06
C ARG A 227 -18.39 0.07 14.22
N VAL A 228 -18.04 -0.25 15.45
CA VAL A 228 -17.18 -1.39 15.77
C VAL A 228 -18.00 -2.45 16.50
N GLU A 229 -18.15 -3.60 15.88
CA GLU A 229 -18.88 -4.73 16.46
C GLU A 229 -17.95 -5.58 17.31
N GLY A 230 -18.23 -5.65 18.61
CA GLY A 230 -17.58 -6.56 19.53
C GLY A 230 -18.48 -7.76 19.85
N ARG A 231 -17.91 -8.83 20.43
CA ARG A 231 -18.66 -10.07 20.77
C ARG A 231 -19.93 -9.86 21.59
N ARG A 232 -20.02 -8.80 22.39
CA ARG A 232 -21.14 -8.54 23.32
C ARG A 232 -21.74 -7.15 23.19
N ARG A 233 -21.09 -6.22 22.52
CA ARG A 233 -21.52 -4.82 22.43
C ARG A 233 -21.00 -4.18 21.16
N THR A 234 -21.83 -3.34 20.55
CA THR A 234 -21.44 -2.42 19.50
C THR A 234 -20.92 -1.14 20.14
N ALA A 235 -19.79 -0.64 19.66
CA ALA A 235 -19.25 0.66 20.03
C ALA A 235 -19.28 1.58 18.81
N PHE A 236 -19.46 2.87 19.05
CA PHE A 236 -19.31 3.89 18.02
C PHE A 236 -18.09 4.72 18.33
N LEU A 237 -17.31 4.99 17.29
CA LEU A 237 -16.08 5.76 17.34
C LEU A 237 -16.22 6.95 16.40
N ARG A 238 -15.88 8.14 16.88
CA ARG A 238 -15.81 9.35 16.06
C ARG A 238 -14.35 9.60 15.71
N TRP A 239 -14.06 9.58 14.43
CA TRP A 239 -12.80 10.03 13.86
C TRP A 239 -12.87 11.53 13.64
N ARG A 240 -11.83 12.25 14.04
CA ARG A 240 -11.74 13.68 13.87
C ARG A 240 -10.36 14.07 13.37
N LEU A 241 -10.31 14.92 12.37
CA LEU A 241 -9.07 15.51 11.86
C LEU A 241 -8.61 16.62 12.83
N GLU A 242 -7.48 16.41 13.50
CA GLU A 242 -6.93 17.35 14.48
C GLU A 242 -5.90 18.29 13.84
N THR A 243 -5.09 17.77 12.92
CA THR A 243 -4.04 18.52 12.24
C THR A 243 -3.97 18.07 10.78
N ALA A 244 -3.87 19.03 9.87
CA ALA A 244 -3.68 18.81 8.44
C ALA A 244 -2.74 19.86 7.87
N VAL A 245 -1.43 19.57 7.95
CA VAL A 245 -0.38 20.37 7.28
C VAL A 245 0.32 19.49 6.25
N ASP A 246 1.07 20.10 5.34
CA ASP A 246 1.66 19.39 4.19
C ASP A 246 2.57 18.21 4.57
N THR A 247 3.16 18.25 5.76
CA THR A 247 4.08 17.22 6.24
C THR A 247 3.51 16.34 7.35
N ARG A 248 2.30 16.65 7.85
CA ARG A 248 1.71 15.93 8.99
C ARG A 248 0.18 15.96 8.93
N THR A 249 -0.42 14.79 9.11
CA THR A 249 -1.87 14.64 9.28
C THR A 249 -2.15 13.82 10.52
N THR A 250 -2.97 14.37 11.44
CA THR A 250 -3.30 13.72 12.71
C THR A 250 -4.80 13.47 12.82
N TRP A 251 -5.18 12.25 13.07
CA TRP A 251 -6.55 11.82 13.31
C TRP A 251 -6.70 11.30 14.73
N SER A 252 -7.62 11.88 15.51
CA SER A 252 -8.05 11.33 16.79
C SER A 252 -9.29 10.45 16.61
N CYS A 253 -9.43 9.45 17.46
CA CYS A 253 -10.56 8.57 17.49
C CYS A 253 -11.14 8.48 18.90
N THR A 254 -12.36 8.98 19.09
CA THR A 254 -13.03 9.12 20.38
C THR A 254 -14.21 8.16 20.46
N VAL A 255 -14.40 7.53 21.61
CA VAL A 255 -15.60 6.72 21.89
C VAL A 255 -16.80 7.64 22.04
N VAL A 256 -17.89 7.40 21.30
CA VAL A 256 -19.10 8.23 21.33
C VAL A 256 -20.32 7.49 21.87
N SER A 257 -20.08 6.45 22.66
CA SER A 257 -21.19 5.70 23.29
C SER A 257 -20.76 4.91 24.52
N GLY A 258 -21.66 4.81 25.48
CA GLY A 258 -21.53 3.97 26.66
C GLY A 258 -20.69 4.60 27.78
N ARG A 259 -20.11 3.73 28.66
CA ARG A 259 -19.40 4.18 29.88
C ARG A 259 -18.15 5.01 29.62
N ARG A 260 -17.62 4.96 28.40
CA ARG A 260 -16.37 5.60 27.98
C ARG A 260 -16.58 6.73 26.97
N ASP A 261 -17.79 7.25 26.95
CA ASP A 261 -18.13 8.37 26.08
C ASP A 261 -17.19 9.55 26.33
N GLY A 262 -16.69 10.14 25.25
CA GLY A 262 -15.72 11.23 25.29
C GLY A 262 -14.25 10.83 25.51
N GLU A 263 -13.93 9.54 25.77
CA GLU A 263 -12.54 9.11 25.93
C GLU A 263 -11.88 8.85 24.56
N VAL A 264 -10.67 9.38 24.36
CA VAL A 264 -9.87 9.08 23.16
C VAL A 264 -9.37 7.64 23.23
N ALA A 265 -9.69 6.85 22.21
CA ALA A 265 -9.30 5.47 22.10
C ALA A 265 -7.90 5.35 21.49
N PHE A 266 -7.64 6.09 20.43
CA PHE A 266 -6.34 6.16 19.75
C PHE A 266 -6.18 7.44 18.95
N VAL A 267 -4.93 7.74 18.60
CA VAL A 267 -4.54 8.78 17.65
C VAL A 267 -3.68 8.12 16.57
N LYS A 268 -3.98 8.39 15.30
CA LYS A 268 -3.12 8.09 14.15
C LYS A 268 -2.46 9.38 13.70
N ASP A 269 -1.14 9.39 13.72
CA ASP A 269 -0.32 10.53 13.35
C ASP A 269 0.58 10.13 12.18
N LEU A 270 0.37 10.76 11.03
CA LEU A 270 1.03 10.43 9.77
C LEU A 270 2.01 11.57 9.42
N HIS A 271 3.28 11.22 9.35
CA HIS A 271 4.34 12.13 8.95
C HIS A 271 4.77 11.81 7.52
N LEU A 272 4.79 12.83 6.67
CA LEU A 272 5.18 12.75 5.27
C LEU A 272 6.60 13.29 5.13
N ILE A 273 7.51 12.44 4.66
CA ILE A 273 8.93 12.76 4.47
C ILE A 273 9.23 12.54 2.99
N GLU A 274 9.51 13.63 2.27
CA GLU A 274 9.87 13.55 0.86
C GLU A 274 11.09 12.66 0.65
N ALA A 275 11.03 11.86 -0.41
CA ALA A 275 12.09 10.97 -0.83
C ALA A 275 12.16 10.93 -2.37
N PRO A 276 13.30 10.56 -2.97
CA PRO A 276 13.39 10.44 -4.42
C PRO A 276 12.28 9.56 -4.99
N GLY A 277 11.50 10.10 -5.94
CA GLY A 277 10.42 9.38 -6.62
C GLY A 277 9.17 9.07 -5.80
N GLY A 278 9.04 9.64 -4.59
CA GLY A 278 7.86 9.42 -3.74
C GLY A 278 8.00 10.01 -2.35
N THR A 279 7.33 9.38 -1.38
CA THR A 279 7.26 9.86 0.00
C THR A 279 7.41 8.70 0.97
N ARG A 280 8.20 8.86 2.01
CA ARG A 280 8.19 7.97 3.18
C ARG A 280 7.10 8.41 4.14
N VAL A 281 6.12 7.57 4.35
CA VAL A 281 5.02 7.79 5.28
C VAL A 281 5.32 7.06 6.58
N ARG A 282 5.52 7.82 7.66
CA ARG A 282 5.64 7.29 9.01
C ARG A 282 4.30 7.41 9.72
N LEU A 283 3.69 6.28 10.00
CA LEU A 283 2.46 6.19 10.77
C LEU A 283 2.79 5.91 12.23
N VAL A 284 2.38 6.78 13.11
CA VAL A 284 2.44 6.62 14.57
C VAL A 284 1.02 6.36 15.07
N LEU A 285 0.83 5.25 15.76
CA LEU A 285 -0.42 4.92 16.44
C LEU A 285 -0.18 5.02 17.94
N ALA A 286 -0.73 6.06 18.56
CA ALA A 286 -0.84 6.13 20.00
C ALA A 286 -2.23 5.62 20.42
N HIS A 287 -2.31 4.74 21.42
CA HIS A 287 -3.58 4.15 21.84
C HIS A 287 -3.62 3.91 23.34
N ARG A 288 -4.83 3.72 23.86
CA ARG A 288 -5.09 3.44 25.26
C ARG A 288 -5.25 1.95 25.51
N THR A 289 -4.63 1.42 26.56
CA THR A 289 -4.93 0.10 27.06
C THR A 289 -6.07 0.18 28.09
N TRP A 290 -7.10 -0.63 27.88
CA TRP A 290 -8.30 -0.57 28.70
C TRP A 290 -8.26 -1.56 29.88
N GLY A 291 -7.95 -1.04 31.08
CA GLY A 291 -7.99 -1.80 32.32
C GLY A 291 -6.86 -2.84 32.47
N ARG A 292 -6.81 -3.52 33.62
CA ARG A 292 -5.75 -4.49 33.93
C ARG A 292 -5.68 -5.67 32.97
N LEU A 293 -6.83 -6.12 32.45
CA LEU A 293 -6.88 -7.21 31.48
C LEU A 293 -6.30 -6.79 30.11
N GLY A 294 -6.56 -5.55 29.68
CA GLY A 294 -5.98 -4.99 28.47
C GLY A 294 -4.46 -4.89 28.54
N THR A 295 -3.92 -4.51 29.70
CA THR A 295 -2.47 -4.48 29.94
C THR A 295 -1.87 -5.89 29.91
N LEU A 296 -2.53 -6.88 30.51
CA LEU A 296 -2.06 -8.28 30.54
C LEU A 296 -2.05 -8.93 29.15
N LEU A 297 -3.08 -8.65 28.33
CA LEU A 297 -3.23 -9.20 26.98
C LEU A 297 -2.47 -8.40 25.92
N TYR A 298 -1.85 -7.30 26.29
CA TYR A 298 -1.13 -6.42 25.37
C TYR A 298 -0.12 -7.11 24.45
N PRO A 299 0.69 -8.09 24.90
CA PRO A 299 1.62 -8.80 24.01
C PRO A 299 0.95 -9.53 22.85
N ILE A 300 -0.30 -9.97 23.03
CA ILE A 300 -1.10 -10.63 21.99
C ILE A 300 -1.74 -9.56 21.08
N VAL A 301 -2.34 -8.54 21.69
CA VAL A 301 -2.98 -7.42 20.99
C VAL A 301 -1.94 -6.65 20.16
N TRP A 302 -0.73 -6.49 20.64
CA TRP A 302 0.37 -5.80 19.95
C TRP A 302 0.65 -6.36 18.55
N ARG A 303 0.61 -7.69 18.38
CA ARG A 303 0.78 -8.31 17.04
C ARG A 303 -0.34 -7.92 16.09
N GLY A 304 -1.60 -7.95 16.56
CA GLY A 304 -2.75 -7.53 15.77
C GLY A 304 -2.71 -6.03 15.42
N THR A 305 -2.32 -5.19 16.37
CA THR A 305 -2.19 -3.75 16.17
C THR A 305 -1.12 -3.43 15.13
N ARG A 306 -0.01 -4.15 15.15
CA ARG A 306 1.05 -4.00 14.15
C ARG A 306 0.57 -4.36 12.74
N LEU A 307 -0.16 -5.47 12.59
CA LEU A 307 -0.81 -5.81 11.31
C LEU A 307 -1.78 -4.72 10.85
N GLY A 308 -2.51 -4.11 11.79
CA GLY A 308 -3.39 -2.98 11.50
C GLY A 308 -2.64 -1.75 10.94
N LEU A 309 -1.44 -1.45 11.46
CA LEU A 309 -0.60 -0.38 10.93
C LEU A 309 -0.13 -0.68 9.49
N GLU A 310 0.30 -1.91 9.26
CA GLU A 310 0.73 -2.37 7.93
C GLU A 310 -0.40 -2.27 6.91
N ASN A 311 -1.60 -2.72 7.27
CA ASN A 311 -2.79 -2.62 6.43
C ASN A 311 -3.19 -1.16 6.17
N THR A 312 -3.07 -0.29 7.18
CA THR A 312 -3.30 1.15 7.00
C THR A 312 -2.34 1.74 5.97
N LEU A 313 -1.03 1.48 6.10
CA LEU A 313 -0.03 1.97 5.15
C LEU A 313 -0.20 1.38 3.74
N ALA A 314 -0.57 0.09 3.64
CA ALA A 314 -0.89 -0.53 2.35
C ALA A 314 -2.16 0.08 1.72
N GLY A 315 -3.18 0.39 2.53
CA GLY A 315 -4.38 1.08 2.06
C GLY A 315 -4.09 2.49 1.55
N ILE A 316 -3.20 3.24 2.22
CA ILE A 316 -2.76 4.57 1.75
C ILE A 316 -2.02 4.44 0.41
N ALA A 317 -1.11 3.47 0.29
CA ALA A 317 -0.37 3.26 -0.95
C ALA A 317 -1.31 2.92 -2.13
N ARG A 318 -2.28 2.03 -1.92
CA ARG A 318 -3.29 1.68 -2.92
C ARG A 318 -4.14 2.89 -3.31
N ALA A 319 -4.66 3.64 -2.35
CA ALA A 319 -5.43 4.85 -2.61
C ALA A 319 -4.65 5.88 -3.44
N ALA A 320 -3.36 6.07 -3.12
CA ALA A 320 -2.49 6.96 -3.87
C ALA A 320 -2.19 6.44 -5.29
N ALA A 321 -2.09 5.11 -5.46
CA ALA A 321 -1.88 4.49 -6.77
C ALA A 321 -3.10 4.62 -7.70
N GLU A 322 -4.30 4.71 -7.16
CA GLU A 322 -5.51 4.94 -7.94
C GLU A 322 -5.67 6.38 -8.41
N ASP A 323 -5.14 7.34 -7.66
CA ASP A 323 -5.17 8.77 -7.99
C ASP A 323 -3.99 9.22 -8.91
N SER A 324 -3.07 8.29 -9.28
CA SER A 324 -1.85 8.58 -10.06
C SER A 324 -1.94 8.13 -11.56
#